data_c754140061f4f7d449c41097d95f0e3a
#
_entry.id   c754140061f4f7d449c41097d95f0e3a
#
_cell.length_a   1.000
_cell.length_b   1.000
_cell.length_c   1.000
_cell.angle_alpha   90.00
_cell.angle_beta   90.00
_cell.angle_gamma   90.00
#
_symmetry.space_group_name_H-M   'P 1'
#
loop_
_entity.id
_entity.type
_entity.pdbx_description
1 polymer ?
#
loop_
_entity_poly.entity_id
_entity_poly.type
_entity_poly.pdbx_seq_one_letter_code
_entity_poly.pdbx_strand_id
1 'polypeptide(L)'
;SMTLLTTSEEISNVAFGFMGSKALFAALHNGLFTHLAVGPMTAEEAGLACGLHPERTRTLLTALCAIGLVSSENGRFANGAGANAFLVKGAKHDFGDYLRLQVDRQMYPLFEQIEDALANRLPDGATGSYADWFADADEAKLYSESQHAGSLGPARALVRMADLSNARRLLDVGGGTGAMAITLCEAHPKLTATIVEFPNVADVGRAYVAAAGLSDRIEYIDGDALATEWPADQDAVLMSYLFSGVPGSTHESLISSAYDHLSPGGRFMLHDFVVNADRSGPKLAALWQLQHTAFTPEARSLDDAWLEGAFDAAGFSNVSVKPMIPGMTMLAQGVRPGQ
;
A
#
# COMPACT_ATOMS: atom_id res chain seq x y z
N SER A 1 -24.50 -1.90 6.05
CA SER A 1 -24.94 -1.73 4.66
C SER A 1 -24.73 -0.28 4.24
N MET A 2 -24.17 -0.06 3.06
CA MET A 2 -24.02 1.30 2.52
C MET A 2 -25.38 1.87 2.12
N THR A 3 -25.62 3.13 2.51
CA THR A 3 -26.82 3.86 2.08
C THR A 3 -26.62 4.33 0.63
N LEU A 4 -27.56 4.01 -0.25
CA LEU A 4 -27.52 4.48 -1.63
C LEU A 4 -27.74 5.99 -1.68
N LEU A 5 -27.05 6.66 -2.59
CA LEU A 5 -27.21 8.09 -2.81
C LEU A 5 -28.55 8.38 -3.49
N THR A 6 -29.27 9.39 -3.03
CA THR A 6 -30.60 9.73 -3.52
C THR A 6 -30.72 11.16 -4.01
N THR A 7 -29.74 12.03 -3.74
CA THR A 7 -29.80 13.44 -4.12
C THR A 7 -28.67 13.81 -5.10
N SER A 8 -28.91 14.84 -5.87
CA SER A 8 -27.89 15.40 -6.77
C SER A 8 -26.69 15.96 -6.00
N GLU A 9 -26.90 16.49 -4.81
CA GLU A 9 -25.83 16.99 -3.95
C GLU A 9 -24.88 15.86 -3.52
N GLU A 10 -25.41 14.74 -3.08
CA GLU A 10 -24.61 13.57 -2.69
C GLU A 10 -23.77 13.05 -3.88
N ILE A 11 -24.38 12.98 -5.08
CA ILE A 11 -23.68 12.58 -6.31
C ILE A 11 -22.59 13.60 -6.68
N SER A 12 -22.88 14.90 -6.54
CA SER A 12 -21.93 15.97 -6.80
C SER A 12 -20.71 15.88 -5.88
N ASN A 13 -20.90 15.51 -4.62
CA ASN A 13 -19.80 15.29 -3.66
C ASN A 13 -18.86 14.18 -4.13
N VAL A 14 -19.39 13.13 -4.75
CA VAL A 14 -18.55 12.09 -5.37
C VAL A 14 -17.82 12.66 -6.60
N ALA A 15 -18.53 13.36 -7.49
CA ALA A 15 -17.96 13.90 -8.72
C ALA A 15 -16.83 14.91 -8.45
N PHE A 16 -16.96 15.73 -7.42
CA PHE A 16 -15.99 16.78 -7.07
C PHE A 16 -14.90 16.32 -6.10
N GLY A 17 -14.95 15.08 -5.66
CA GLY A 17 -13.98 14.55 -4.67
C GLY A 17 -12.52 14.67 -5.09
N PHE A 18 -12.22 14.58 -6.40
CA PHE A 18 -10.86 14.73 -6.90
C PHE A 18 -10.24 16.09 -6.60
N MET A 19 -11.05 17.15 -6.47
CA MET A 19 -10.56 18.50 -6.14
C MET A 19 -9.95 18.53 -4.74
N GLY A 20 -10.57 17.85 -3.77
CA GLY A 20 -10.03 17.69 -2.44
C GLY A 20 -8.73 16.90 -2.43
N SER A 21 -8.65 15.82 -3.17
CA SER A 21 -7.43 15.05 -3.35
C SER A 21 -6.30 15.92 -3.92
N LYS A 22 -6.58 16.67 -4.98
CA LYS A 22 -5.56 17.55 -5.60
C LYS A 22 -5.15 18.71 -4.70
N ALA A 23 -6.04 19.25 -3.89
CA ALA A 23 -5.69 20.25 -2.88
C ALA A 23 -4.71 19.70 -1.85
N LEU A 24 -4.96 18.49 -1.35
CA LEU A 24 -4.05 17.79 -0.44
C LEU A 24 -2.67 17.56 -1.09
N PHE A 25 -2.65 17.02 -2.31
CA PHE A 25 -1.39 16.75 -3.01
C PHE A 25 -0.61 18.02 -3.31
N ALA A 26 -1.26 19.07 -3.76
CA ALA A 26 -0.61 20.38 -4.01
C ALA A 26 0.03 20.94 -2.73
N ALA A 27 -0.67 20.85 -1.62
CA ALA A 27 -0.13 21.27 -0.32
C ALA A 27 1.10 20.46 0.09
N LEU A 28 1.09 19.13 -0.15
CA LEU A 28 2.23 18.26 0.12
C LEU A 28 3.42 18.59 -0.79
N HIS A 29 3.20 18.80 -2.09
CA HIS A 29 4.26 19.15 -3.03
C HIS A 29 4.97 20.47 -2.66
N ASN A 30 4.25 21.40 -2.07
CA ASN A 30 4.78 22.71 -1.69
C ASN A 30 5.25 22.77 -0.23
N GLY A 31 5.17 21.70 0.53
CA GLY A 31 5.58 21.64 1.92
C GLY A 31 4.72 22.47 2.87
N LEU A 32 3.48 22.78 2.49
CA LEU A 32 2.61 23.68 3.25
C LEU A 32 2.37 23.21 4.68
N PHE A 33 2.07 21.94 4.88
CA PHE A 33 1.82 21.39 6.23
C PHE A 33 3.06 21.46 7.11
N THR A 34 4.24 21.26 6.55
CA THR A 34 5.51 21.36 7.28
C THR A 34 5.78 22.78 7.72
N HIS A 35 5.52 23.78 6.86
CA HIS A 35 5.62 25.18 7.24
C HIS A 35 4.60 25.58 8.31
N LEU A 36 3.36 25.13 8.18
CA LEU A 36 2.32 25.42 9.18
C LEU A 36 2.57 24.74 10.54
N ALA A 37 3.38 23.70 10.58
CA ALA A 37 3.74 23.01 11.83
C ALA A 37 4.55 23.90 12.79
N VAL A 38 5.21 24.93 12.27
CA VAL A 38 5.96 25.91 13.09
C VAL A 38 5.01 26.78 13.89
N GLY A 39 3.84 27.08 13.36
CA GLY A 39 2.81 27.90 14.00
C GLY A 39 1.82 28.46 12.97
N PRO A 40 0.70 29.02 13.41
CA PRO A 40 -0.28 29.62 12.52
C PRO A 40 0.31 30.71 11.63
N MET A 41 -0.10 30.75 10.35
CA MET A 41 0.39 31.70 9.36
C MET A 41 -0.77 32.38 8.63
N THR A 42 -0.54 33.64 8.21
CA THR A 42 -1.42 34.27 7.22
C THR A 42 -1.19 33.61 5.85
N ALA A 43 -2.11 33.82 4.90
CA ALA A 43 -1.95 33.33 3.54
C ALA A 43 -0.68 33.91 2.88
N GLU A 44 -0.35 35.17 3.18
CA GLU A 44 0.87 35.83 2.67
C GLU A 44 2.13 35.18 3.22
N GLU A 45 2.19 34.93 4.54
CA GLU A 45 3.33 34.27 5.18
C GLU A 45 3.50 32.83 4.63
N ALA A 46 2.41 32.08 4.51
CA ALA A 46 2.44 30.72 3.97
C ALA A 46 2.86 30.71 2.50
N GLY A 47 2.34 31.63 1.70
CA GLY A 47 2.71 31.77 0.29
C GLY A 47 4.19 32.07 0.12
N LEU A 48 4.73 32.97 0.93
CA LEU A 48 6.15 33.30 0.91
C LEU A 48 7.01 32.09 1.30
N ALA A 49 6.62 31.38 2.34
CA ALA A 49 7.34 30.19 2.80
C ALA A 49 7.35 29.06 1.75
N CYS A 50 6.27 28.89 1.01
CA CYS A 50 6.10 27.84 0.00
C CYS A 50 6.51 28.26 -1.43
N GLY A 51 6.86 29.52 -1.66
CA GLY A 51 7.12 30.05 -3.00
C GLY A 51 5.87 30.15 -3.87
N LEU A 52 4.71 30.40 -3.27
CA LEU A 52 3.42 30.49 -3.94
C LEU A 52 2.88 31.92 -3.95
N HIS A 53 2.04 32.21 -4.94
CA HIS A 53 1.36 33.51 -5.02
C HIS A 53 0.38 33.67 -3.83
N PRO A 54 0.38 34.80 -3.10
CA PRO A 54 -0.41 34.96 -1.87
C PRO A 54 -1.90 34.69 -2.02
N GLU A 55 -2.55 35.27 -3.04
CA GLU A 55 -3.98 35.07 -3.26
C GLU A 55 -4.33 33.63 -3.65
N ARG A 56 -3.47 32.97 -4.42
CA ARG A 56 -3.66 31.55 -4.77
C ARG A 56 -3.41 30.64 -3.57
N THR A 57 -2.50 31.01 -2.69
CA THR A 57 -2.27 30.31 -1.42
C THR A 57 -3.48 30.43 -0.51
N ARG A 58 -4.12 31.61 -0.45
CA ARG A 58 -5.36 31.78 0.30
C ARG A 58 -6.44 30.85 -0.22
N THR A 59 -6.58 30.72 -1.53
CA THR A 59 -7.55 29.81 -2.15
C THR A 59 -7.27 28.35 -1.78
N LEU A 60 -6.00 27.92 -1.84
CA LEU A 60 -5.60 26.57 -1.41
C LEU A 60 -5.89 26.34 0.06
N LEU A 61 -5.51 27.27 0.94
CA LEU A 61 -5.77 27.16 2.38
C LEU A 61 -7.26 27.11 2.69
N THR A 62 -8.08 27.88 1.97
CA THR A 62 -9.54 27.84 2.10
C THR A 62 -10.10 26.45 1.73
N ALA A 63 -9.62 25.87 0.65
CA ALA A 63 -10.01 24.50 0.26
C ALA A 63 -9.59 23.47 1.32
N LEU A 64 -8.38 23.58 1.86
CA LEU A 64 -7.90 22.70 2.93
C LEU A 64 -8.68 22.83 4.22
N CYS A 65 -9.15 24.05 4.56
CA CYS A 65 -10.06 24.27 5.67
C CYS A 65 -11.41 23.56 5.44
N ALA A 66 -11.94 23.70 4.22
CA ALA A 66 -13.25 23.14 3.86
C ALA A 66 -13.26 21.60 3.93
N ILE A 67 -12.13 20.96 3.68
CA ILE A 67 -12.01 19.49 3.76
C ILE A 67 -11.45 19.00 5.11
N GLY A 68 -11.23 19.90 6.06
CA GLY A 68 -10.90 19.54 7.45
C GLY A 68 -9.43 19.27 7.76
N LEU A 69 -8.51 19.66 6.88
CA LEU A 69 -7.07 19.46 7.09
C LEU A 69 -6.42 20.63 7.85
N VAL A 70 -6.94 21.83 7.68
CA VAL A 70 -6.42 23.08 8.22
C VAL A 70 -7.56 23.84 8.89
N SER A 71 -7.25 24.60 9.93
CA SER A 71 -8.19 25.52 10.59
C SER A 71 -7.86 26.96 10.24
N SER A 72 -8.86 27.83 10.33
CA SER A 72 -8.71 29.28 10.12
C SER A 72 -9.26 30.03 11.32
N GLU A 73 -8.46 30.90 11.92
CA GLU A 73 -8.85 31.75 13.03
C GLU A 73 -8.13 33.10 12.94
N ASN A 74 -8.89 34.18 12.97
CA ASN A 74 -8.36 35.56 12.94
C ASN A 74 -7.38 35.81 11.75
N GLY A 75 -7.72 35.29 10.58
CA GLY A 75 -6.91 35.45 9.37
C GLY A 75 -5.63 34.59 9.32
N ARG A 76 -5.45 33.70 10.27
CA ARG A 76 -4.31 32.79 10.34
C ARG A 76 -4.79 31.35 10.18
N PHE A 77 -3.97 30.56 9.50
CA PHE A 77 -4.23 29.16 9.19
C PHE A 77 -3.28 28.27 10.00
N ALA A 78 -3.79 27.16 10.50
CA ALA A 78 -3.02 26.21 11.28
C ALA A 78 -3.38 24.77 10.87
N ASN A 79 -2.42 23.87 10.96
CA ASN A 79 -2.70 22.45 10.78
C ASN A 79 -3.73 21.94 11.78
N GLY A 80 -4.66 21.11 11.32
CA GLY A 80 -5.43 20.26 12.23
C GLY A 80 -4.56 19.16 12.84
N ALA A 81 -5.08 18.45 13.82
CA ALA A 81 -4.37 17.37 14.51
C ALA A 81 -3.92 16.25 13.54
N GLY A 82 -4.78 15.89 12.58
CA GLY A 82 -4.45 14.88 11.57
C GLY A 82 -3.30 15.32 10.66
N ALA A 83 -3.32 16.56 10.19
CA ALA A 83 -2.24 17.09 9.36
C ALA A 83 -0.91 17.12 10.14
N ASN A 84 -0.91 17.54 11.40
CA ASN A 84 0.29 17.53 12.23
C ASN A 84 0.84 16.11 12.45
N ALA A 85 0.00 15.14 12.65
CA ALA A 85 0.41 13.76 12.93
C ALA A 85 0.93 13.03 11.67
N PHE A 86 0.32 13.28 10.51
CA PHE A 86 0.49 12.43 9.34
C PHE A 86 1.04 13.12 8.08
N LEU A 87 1.09 14.44 8.03
CA LEU A 87 1.44 15.20 6.82
C LEU A 87 2.64 16.14 6.98
N VAL A 88 3.18 16.25 8.18
CA VAL A 88 4.37 17.07 8.47
C VAL A 88 5.60 16.22 8.25
N LYS A 89 6.53 16.71 7.43
CA LYS A 89 7.76 16.00 7.11
C LYS A 89 8.59 15.75 8.36
N GLY A 90 8.94 14.47 8.58
CA GLY A 90 9.71 14.06 9.74
C GLY A 90 8.87 13.73 10.98
N ALA A 91 7.57 13.93 10.97
CA ALA A 91 6.70 13.47 12.05
C ALA A 91 6.74 11.92 12.15
N LYS A 92 6.54 11.40 13.36
CA LYS A 92 6.64 9.95 13.62
C LYS A 92 5.78 9.08 12.70
N HIS A 93 4.58 9.56 12.35
CA HIS A 93 3.63 8.84 11.51
C HIS A 93 3.41 9.50 10.15
N ASP A 94 4.34 10.36 9.72
CA ASP A 94 4.29 11.02 8.41
C ASP A 94 4.19 10.00 7.28
N PHE A 95 3.16 10.13 6.45
CA PHE A 95 3.01 9.37 5.21
C PHE A 95 2.78 10.28 4.00
N GLY A 96 3.16 11.56 4.13
CA GLY A 96 2.99 12.57 3.09
C GLY A 96 3.71 12.21 1.79
N ASP A 97 4.90 11.65 1.86
CA ASP A 97 5.65 11.24 0.66
C ASP A 97 4.96 10.10 -0.08
N TYR A 98 4.34 9.16 0.63
CA TYR A 98 3.51 8.13 0.01
C TYR A 98 2.36 8.75 -0.80
N LEU A 99 1.64 9.70 -0.22
CA LEU A 99 0.52 10.38 -0.90
C LEU A 99 1.01 11.22 -2.08
N ARG A 100 2.09 11.96 -1.89
CA ARG A 100 2.64 12.88 -2.89
C ARG A 100 3.26 12.13 -4.07
N LEU A 101 4.01 11.09 -3.83
CA LEU A 101 4.80 10.39 -4.84
C LEU A 101 4.07 9.19 -5.43
N GLN A 102 3.58 8.29 -4.60
CA GLN A 102 2.91 7.10 -5.09
C GLN A 102 1.48 7.40 -5.55
N VAL A 103 0.69 8.04 -4.73
CA VAL A 103 -0.72 8.28 -5.06
C VAL A 103 -0.88 9.34 -6.13
N ASP A 104 -0.30 10.53 -5.95
CA ASP A 104 -0.48 11.61 -6.92
C ASP A 104 0.41 11.46 -8.15
N ARG A 105 1.71 11.28 -7.97
CA ARG A 105 2.64 11.32 -9.11
C ARG A 105 2.58 10.08 -9.98
N GLN A 106 2.37 8.90 -9.40
CA GLN A 106 2.36 7.64 -10.15
C GLN A 106 0.94 7.15 -10.48
N MET A 107 0.05 7.08 -9.50
CA MET A 107 -1.28 6.49 -9.68
C MET A 107 -2.27 7.42 -10.37
N TYR A 108 -2.31 8.69 -10.00
CA TYR A 108 -3.30 9.63 -10.51
C TYR A 108 -3.30 9.73 -12.04
N PRO A 109 -2.14 9.88 -12.72
CA PRO A 109 -2.11 9.91 -14.19
C PRO A 109 -2.58 8.61 -14.84
N LEU A 110 -2.30 7.46 -14.23
CA LEU A 110 -2.79 6.18 -14.75
C LEU A 110 -4.31 6.07 -14.64
N PHE A 111 -4.86 6.62 -13.57
CA PHE A 111 -6.31 6.61 -13.36
C PHE A 111 -7.08 7.45 -14.39
N GLU A 112 -6.44 8.41 -15.03
CA GLU A 112 -7.01 9.16 -16.16
C GLU A 112 -7.32 8.28 -17.37
N GLN A 113 -6.71 7.09 -17.46
CA GLN A 113 -6.91 6.13 -18.55
C GLN A 113 -7.92 5.03 -18.20
N ILE A 114 -8.68 5.18 -17.12
CA ILE A 114 -9.49 4.07 -16.59
C ILE A 114 -10.55 3.58 -17.59
N GLU A 115 -11.17 4.48 -18.36
CA GLU A 115 -12.18 4.10 -19.36
C GLU A 115 -11.58 3.18 -20.42
N ASP A 116 -10.37 3.50 -20.90
CA ASP A 116 -9.68 2.69 -21.90
C ASP A 116 -9.20 1.36 -21.32
N ALA A 117 -8.74 1.36 -20.07
CA ALA A 117 -8.39 0.11 -19.37
C ALA A 117 -9.61 -0.81 -19.24
N LEU A 118 -10.76 -0.28 -18.79
CA LEU A 118 -12.01 -1.04 -18.65
C LEU A 118 -12.51 -1.60 -19.97
N ALA A 119 -12.32 -0.88 -21.07
CA ALA A 119 -12.74 -1.29 -22.41
C ALA A 119 -11.69 -2.14 -23.15
N ASN A 120 -10.57 -2.45 -22.52
CA ASN A 120 -9.45 -3.16 -23.14
C ASN A 120 -8.93 -2.45 -24.40
N ARG A 121 -8.82 -1.12 -24.37
CA ARG A 121 -8.34 -0.29 -25.47
C ARG A 121 -6.96 0.33 -25.24
N LEU A 122 -6.32 0.07 -24.11
CA LEU A 122 -4.98 0.59 -23.86
C LEU A 122 -3.99 -0.05 -24.87
N PRO A 123 -3.08 0.74 -25.47
CA PRO A 123 -2.00 0.21 -26.27
C PRO A 123 -1.10 -0.71 -25.44
N ASP A 124 -0.44 -1.67 -26.09
CA ASP A 124 0.55 -2.50 -25.45
C ASP A 124 1.65 -1.64 -24.80
N GLY A 125 1.96 -1.90 -23.54
CA GLY A 125 2.96 -1.15 -22.78
C GLY A 125 2.50 0.21 -22.25
N ALA A 126 1.24 0.61 -22.44
CA ALA A 126 0.73 1.91 -21.99
C ALA A 126 0.79 2.07 -20.45
N THR A 127 0.63 0.98 -19.71
CA THR A 127 0.69 0.98 -18.24
C THR A 127 2.09 0.68 -17.70
N GLY A 128 2.98 0.17 -18.56
CA GLY A 128 4.27 -0.35 -18.08
C GLY A 128 4.11 -1.63 -17.25
N SER A 129 5.19 -2.02 -16.64
CA SER A 129 5.20 -3.11 -15.64
C SER A 129 6.01 -2.68 -14.43
N TYR A 130 5.82 -3.36 -13.30
CA TYR A 130 6.67 -3.14 -12.12
C TYR A 130 8.14 -3.41 -12.44
N ALA A 131 8.43 -4.44 -13.26
CA ALA A 131 9.79 -4.75 -13.68
C ALA A 131 10.41 -3.57 -14.46
N ASP A 132 9.66 -2.96 -15.39
CA ASP A 132 10.13 -1.82 -16.15
C ASP A 132 10.34 -0.57 -15.28
N TRP A 133 9.40 -0.30 -14.36
CA TRP A 133 9.52 0.82 -13.42
C TRP A 133 10.73 0.67 -12.51
N PHE A 134 10.93 -0.53 -11.97
CA PHE A 134 12.00 -0.80 -11.01
C PHE A 134 13.33 -1.09 -11.68
N ALA A 135 13.39 -1.08 -13.02
CA ALA A 135 14.65 -1.06 -13.76
C ALA A 135 15.39 0.28 -13.63
N ASP A 136 14.67 1.39 -13.41
CA ASP A 136 15.26 2.68 -13.08
C ASP A 136 15.51 2.79 -11.58
N ALA A 137 16.77 2.99 -11.17
CA ALA A 137 17.15 2.99 -9.76
C ALA A 137 16.55 4.17 -8.97
N ASP A 138 16.45 5.35 -9.59
CA ASP A 138 15.89 6.54 -8.93
C ASP A 138 14.39 6.41 -8.73
N GLU A 139 13.66 5.91 -9.71
CA GLU A 139 12.22 5.64 -9.60
C GLU A 139 11.95 4.51 -8.58
N ALA A 140 12.74 3.44 -8.59
CA ALA A 140 12.62 2.37 -7.61
C ALA A 140 12.85 2.87 -6.19
N LYS A 141 13.85 3.73 -5.99
CA LYS A 141 14.15 4.33 -4.68
C LYS A 141 12.99 5.23 -4.22
N LEU A 142 12.53 6.12 -5.08
CA LEU A 142 11.46 7.06 -4.78
C LEU A 142 10.17 6.33 -4.38
N TYR A 143 9.76 5.36 -5.19
CA TYR A 143 8.59 4.52 -4.92
C TYR A 143 8.75 3.74 -3.61
N SER A 144 9.88 3.07 -3.43
CA SER A 144 10.13 2.19 -2.29
C SER A 144 10.19 2.95 -0.96
N GLU A 145 10.87 4.10 -0.92
CA GLU A 145 10.93 4.93 0.29
C GLU A 145 9.55 5.48 0.65
N SER A 146 8.78 5.92 -0.33
CA SER A 146 7.42 6.42 -0.10
C SER A 146 6.48 5.33 0.42
N GLN A 147 6.56 4.14 -0.15
CA GLN A 147 5.73 2.99 0.25
C GLN A 147 6.11 2.47 1.64
N HIS A 148 7.38 2.54 2.01
CA HIS A 148 7.86 2.06 3.31
C HIS A 148 7.09 2.71 4.47
N ALA A 149 6.96 4.03 4.45
CA ALA A 149 6.22 4.76 5.48
C ALA A 149 4.75 4.31 5.57
N GLY A 150 4.12 4.08 4.42
CA GLY A 150 2.74 3.59 4.35
C GLY A 150 2.56 2.12 4.79
N SER A 151 3.64 1.35 4.89
CA SER A 151 3.58 -0.08 5.22
C SER A 151 3.78 -0.39 6.70
N LEU A 152 4.24 0.57 7.50
CA LEU A 152 4.55 0.33 8.93
C LEU A 152 3.29 0.06 9.76
N GLY A 153 2.20 0.78 9.51
CA GLY A 153 0.91 0.53 10.17
C GLY A 153 0.34 -0.87 9.86
N PRO A 154 0.21 -1.23 8.58
CA PRO A 154 -0.14 -2.60 8.20
C PRO A 154 0.77 -3.68 8.78
N ALA A 155 2.08 -3.45 8.84
CA ALA A 155 3.02 -4.39 9.43
C ALA A 155 2.72 -4.67 10.91
N ARG A 156 2.40 -3.64 11.67
CA ARG A 156 1.99 -3.81 13.08
C ARG A 156 0.68 -4.59 13.22
N ALA A 157 -0.26 -4.39 12.32
CA ALA A 157 -1.50 -5.17 12.29
C ALA A 157 -1.22 -6.66 11.98
N LEU A 158 -0.33 -6.93 11.04
CA LEU A 158 0.06 -8.30 10.69
C LEU A 158 0.67 -9.03 11.89
N VAL A 159 1.54 -8.37 12.67
CA VAL A 159 2.12 -8.94 13.90
C VAL A 159 1.03 -9.39 14.88
N ARG A 160 -0.04 -8.60 15.01
CA ARG A 160 -1.15 -8.95 15.92
C ARG A 160 -2.03 -10.09 15.41
N MET A 161 -2.12 -10.26 14.10
CA MET A 161 -3.06 -11.21 13.48
C MET A 161 -2.44 -12.57 13.17
N ALA A 162 -1.13 -12.62 12.91
CA ALA A 162 -0.42 -13.83 12.51
C ALA A 162 0.45 -14.34 13.66
N ASP A 163 0.19 -15.57 14.11
CA ASP A 163 1.03 -16.21 15.12
C ASP A 163 2.24 -16.87 14.47
N LEU A 164 3.40 -16.23 14.59
CA LEU A 164 4.69 -16.73 14.12
C LEU A 164 5.63 -17.11 15.28
N SER A 165 5.08 -17.34 16.48
CA SER A 165 5.90 -17.64 17.68
C SER A 165 6.76 -18.90 17.53
N ASN A 166 6.32 -19.87 16.71
CA ASN A 166 7.05 -21.11 16.44
C ASN A 166 7.77 -21.10 15.08
N ALA A 167 7.66 -20.03 14.31
CA ALA A 167 8.29 -19.92 13.01
C ALA A 167 9.75 -19.49 13.14
N ARG A 168 10.61 -20.05 12.31
CA ARG A 168 12.03 -19.69 12.22
C ARG A 168 12.41 -19.13 10.86
N ARG A 169 11.71 -19.52 9.79
CA ARG A 169 12.01 -19.16 8.41
C ARG A 169 10.79 -18.57 7.73
N LEU A 170 10.86 -17.29 7.39
CA LEU A 170 9.84 -16.55 6.64
C LEU A 170 10.35 -16.31 5.23
N LEU A 171 9.50 -16.58 4.24
CA LEU A 171 9.67 -16.12 2.85
C LEU A 171 8.66 -15.00 2.56
N ASP A 172 9.18 -13.83 2.21
CA ASP A 172 8.38 -12.65 1.83
C ASP A 172 8.50 -12.40 0.33
N VAL A 173 7.47 -12.79 -0.41
CA VAL A 173 7.46 -12.75 -1.87
C VAL A 173 7.00 -11.38 -2.36
N GLY A 174 7.90 -10.64 -3.01
CA GLY A 174 7.63 -9.25 -3.40
C GLY A 174 7.58 -8.32 -2.19
N GLY A 175 8.45 -8.54 -1.21
CA GLY A 175 8.40 -7.89 0.10
C GLY A 175 8.87 -6.43 0.16
N GLY A 176 9.19 -5.81 -0.99
CA GLY A 176 9.54 -4.39 -1.06
C GLY A 176 10.73 -4.02 -0.18
N THR A 177 10.58 -2.98 0.60
CA THR A 177 11.61 -2.48 1.53
C THR A 177 11.79 -3.34 2.78
N GLY A 178 10.98 -4.39 2.94
CA GLY A 178 11.05 -5.26 4.10
C GLY A 178 10.29 -4.77 5.33
N ALA A 179 9.42 -3.79 5.21
CA ALA A 179 8.65 -3.26 6.35
C ALA A 179 7.93 -4.37 7.12
N MET A 180 7.29 -5.31 6.42
CA MET A 180 6.62 -6.47 7.03
C MET A 180 7.63 -7.41 7.69
N ALA A 181 8.66 -7.84 6.96
CA ALA A 181 9.69 -8.77 7.47
C ALA A 181 10.46 -8.17 8.66
N ILE A 182 10.84 -6.90 8.58
CA ILE A 182 11.51 -6.18 9.67
C ILE A 182 10.64 -6.21 10.93
N THR A 183 9.37 -5.81 10.81
CA THR A 183 8.44 -5.73 11.95
C THR A 183 8.18 -7.11 12.55
N LEU A 184 8.02 -8.14 11.72
CA LEU A 184 7.84 -9.52 12.17
C LEU A 184 9.09 -10.05 12.87
N CYS A 185 10.28 -9.80 12.33
CA CYS A 185 11.54 -10.23 12.93
C CYS A 185 11.84 -9.52 14.26
N GLU A 186 11.45 -8.24 14.38
CA GLU A 186 11.56 -7.51 15.64
C GLU A 186 10.63 -8.10 16.71
N ALA A 187 9.42 -8.52 16.32
CA ALA A 187 8.45 -9.13 17.24
C ALA A 187 8.80 -10.58 17.61
N HIS A 188 9.53 -11.29 16.75
CA HIS A 188 9.87 -12.70 16.91
C HIS A 188 11.39 -12.90 16.83
N PRO A 189 12.10 -12.93 17.96
CA PRO A 189 13.58 -12.93 17.99
C PRO A 189 14.26 -14.10 17.28
N LYS A 190 13.55 -15.22 17.11
CA LYS A 190 14.09 -16.41 16.43
C LYS A 190 13.79 -16.46 14.95
N LEU A 191 12.99 -15.52 14.44
CA LEU A 191 12.59 -15.48 13.04
C LEU A 191 13.70 -14.91 12.18
N THR A 192 13.99 -15.59 11.08
CA THR A 192 14.78 -15.07 9.95
C THR A 192 13.89 -14.95 8.73
N ALA A 193 14.24 -14.09 7.81
CA ALA A 193 13.44 -13.86 6.61
C ALA A 193 14.31 -13.82 5.36
N THR A 194 13.73 -14.33 4.26
CA THR A 194 14.24 -14.15 2.91
C THR A 194 13.19 -13.38 2.12
N ILE A 195 13.60 -12.28 1.51
CA ILE A 195 12.73 -11.43 0.70
C ILE A 195 13.14 -11.58 -0.76
N VAL A 196 12.19 -11.90 -1.64
CA VAL A 196 12.41 -11.91 -3.09
C VAL A 196 11.87 -10.61 -3.66
N GLU A 197 12.73 -9.83 -4.31
CA GLU A 197 12.36 -8.51 -4.82
C GLU A 197 13.24 -8.10 -6.00
N PHE A 198 12.74 -7.18 -6.84
CA PHE A 198 13.53 -6.61 -7.93
C PHE A 198 14.82 -5.96 -7.39
N PRO A 199 15.94 -6.02 -8.15
CA PRO A 199 17.26 -5.61 -7.64
C PRO A 199 17.31 -4.18 -7.07
N ASN A 200 16.72 -3.21 -7.76
CA ASN A 200 16.75 -1.82 -7.30
C ASN A 200 15.88 -1.58 -6.06
N VAL A 201 14.78 -2.32 -5.92
CA VAL A 201 13.95 -2.29 -4.71
C VAL A 201 14.67 -3.01 -3.57
N ALA A 202 15.28 -4.14 -3.83
CA ALA A 202 16.07 -4.90 -2.86
C ALA A 202 17.22 -4.07 -2.27
N ASP A 203 17.89 -3.25 -3.07
CA ASP A 203 18.96 -2.37 -2.60
C ASP A 203 18.44 -1.34 -1.58
N VAL A 204 17.28 -0.74 -1.83
CA VAL A 204 16.62 0.15 -0.87
C VAL A 204 16.24 -0.63 0.40
N GLY A 205 15.69 -1.82 0.23
CA GLY A 205 15.30 -2.69 1.35
C GLY A 205 16.47 -3.08 2.23
N ARG A 206 17.62 -3.42 1.63
CA ARG A 206 18.84 -3.75 2.39
C ARG A 206 19.29 -2.60 3.28
N ALA A 207 19.12 -1.36 2.82
CA ALA A 207 19.44 -0.19 3.65
C ALA A 207 18.51 -0.06 4.86
N TYR A 208 17.20 -0.31 4.70
CA TYR A 208 16.25 -0.33 5.81
C TYR A 208 16.53 -1.48 6.79
N VAL A 209 16.85 -2.66 6.28
CA VAL A 209 17.22 -3.82 7.09
C VAL A 209 18.49 -3.53 7.93
N ALA A 210 19.50 -2.92 7.30
CA ALA A 210 20.73 -2.52 7.99
C ALA A 210 20.46 -1.47 9.07
N ALA A 211 19.62 -0.47 8.76
CA ALA A 211 19.25 0.56 9.73
C ALA A 211 18.48 -0.03 10.94
N ALA A 212 17.74 -1.12 10.74
CA ALA A 212 17.05 -1.84 11.81
C ALA A 212 17.97 -2.80 12.58
N GLY A 213 19.23 -2.98 12.16
CA GLY A 213 20.17 -3.91 12.78
C GLY A 213 19.88 -5.39 12.51
N LEU A 214 19.21 -5.70 11.39
CA LEU A 214 18.72 -7.04 11.08
C LEU A 214 19.42 -7.69 9.88
N SER A 215 20.56 -7.17 9.42
CA SER A 215 21.26 -7.69 8.24
C SER A 215 21.70 -9.15 8.36
N ASP A 216 21.89 -9.66 9.57
CA ASP A 216 22.22 -11.05 9.84
C ASP A 216 20.99 -11.98 9.93
N ARG A 217 19.78 -11.40 9.91
CA ARG A 217 18.52 -12.15 10.03
C ARG A 217 17.62 -12.03 8.84
N ILE A 218 17.79 -11.02 7.99
CA ILE A 218 16.97 -10.75 6.81
C ILE A 218 17.88 -10.63 5.59
N GLU A 219 17.66 -11.48 4.59
CA GLU A 219 18.39 -11.45 3.33
C GLU A 219 17.43 -11.21 2.15
N TYR A 220 17.98 -10.71 1.03
CA TYR A 220 17.26 -10.50 -0.21
C TYR A 220 17.78 -11.45 -1.29
N ILE A 221 16.86 -11.99 -2.09
CA ILE A 221 17.13 -12.62 -3.37
C ILE A 221 16.66 -11.64 -4.46
N ASP A 222 17.59 -11.18 -5.28
CA ASP A 222 17.30 -10.25 -6.37
C ASP A 222 16.67 -11.00 -7.54
N GLY A 223 15.51 -10.52 -8.00
CA GLY A 223 14.83 -11.09 -9.16
C GLY A 223 13.34 -10.78 -9.20
N ASP A 224 12.71 -11.16 -10.30
CA ASP A 224 11.27 -11.18 -10.44
C ASP A 224 10.70 -12.32 -9.59
N ALA A 225 9.83 -12.00 -8.66
CA ALA A 225 9.24 -12.99 -7.75
C ALA A 225 8.50 -14.12 -8.48
N LEU A 226 7.94 -13.84 -9.66
CA LEU A 226 7.25 -14.84 -10.49
C LEU A 226 8.18 -15.77 -11.27
N ALA A 227 9.44 -15.38 -11.46
CA ALA A 227 10.41 -16.11 -12.28
C ALA A 227 11.60 -16.64 -11.47
N THR A 228 11.81 -16.13 -10.26
CA THR A 228 12.93 -16.50 -9.41
C THR A 228 12.58 -17.72 -8.57
N GLU A 229 13.53 -18.63 -8.37
CA GLU A 229 13.35 -19.78 -7.50
C GLU A 229 13.28 -19.32 -6.03
N TRP A 230 12.29 -19.82 -5.31
CA TRP A 230 12.12 -19.53 -3.88
C TRP A 230 12.80 -20.60 -3.02
N PRO A 231 13.34 -20.23 -1.86
CA PRO A 231 13.87 -21.23 -0.91
C PRO A 231 12.75 -22.12 -0.38
N ALA A 232 13.03 -23.42 -0.29
CA ALA A 232 12.10 -24.42 0.24
C ALA A 232 12.09 -24.45 1.78
N ASP A 233 11.22 -25.29 2.34
CA ASP A 233 11.16 -25.61 3.78
C ASP A 233 10.94 -24.37 4.66
N GLN A 234 10.01 -23.52 4.24
CA GLN A 234 9.66 -22.33 4.99
C GLN A 234 8.60 -22.63 6.07
N ASP A 235 8.67 -21.91 7.19
CA ASP A 235 7.67 -22.00 8.26
C ASP A 235 6.53 -21.01 8.00
N ALA A 236 6.79 -19.95 7.25
CA ALA A 236 5.82 -18.95 6.87
C ALA A 236 6.14 -18.42 5.47
N VAL A 237 5.09 -18.14 4.68
CA VAL A 237 5.16 -17.44 3.39
C VAL A 237 4.22 -16.27 3.46
N LEU A 238 4.70 -15.08 3.10
CA LEU A 238 3.92 -13.85 3.05
C LEU A 238 3.88 -13.32 1.61
N MET A 239 2.69 -12.94 1.17
CA MET A 239 2.47 -12.16 -0.04
C MET A 239 1.60 -10.96 0.33
N SER A 240 2.22 -9.78 0.45
CA SER A 240 1.52 -8.54 0.78
C SER A 240 1.52 -7.61 -0.42
N TYR A 241 0.34 -7.24 -0.91
CA TYR A 241 0.13 -6.41 -2.11
C TYR A 241 0.70 -7.00 -3.40
N LEU A 242 1.00 -8.30 -3.43
CA LEU A 242 1.52 -8.95 -4.63
C LEU A 242 0.41 -9.24 -5.64
N PHE A 243 -0.71 -9.80 -5.19
CA PHE A 243 -1.81 -10.24 -6.06
C PHE A 243 -2.42 -9.08 -6.85
N SER A 244 -2.54 -7.92 -6.25
CA SER A 244 -3.05 -6.72 -6.94
C SER A 244 -2.14 -6.19 -8.05
N GLY A 245 -0.89 -6.59 -8.07
CA GLY A 245 0.12 -6.15 -9.05
C GLY A 245 0.48 -7.17 -10.12
N VAL A 246 -0.17 -8.33 -10.15
CA VAL A 246 0.12 -9.42 -11.11
C VAL A 246 -1.16 -9.89 -11.79
N PRO A 247 -1.07 -10.50 -13.00
CA PRO A 247 -2.25 -11.03 -13.68
C PRO A 247 -3.00 -12.06 -12.83
N GLY A 248 -4.32 -12.01 -12.86
CA GLY A 248 -5.19 -12.93 -12.12
C GLY A 248 -4.99 -14.39 -12.50
N SER A 249 -4.54 -14.64 -13.72
CA SER A 249 -4.20 -15.99 -14.21
C SER A 249 -3.03 -16.65 -13.46
N THR A 250 -2.23 -15.88 -12.71
CA THR A 250 -1.09 -16.39 -11.93
C THR A 250 -1.46 -16.70 -10.49
N HIS A 251 -2.64 -16.30 -10.03
CA HIS A 251 -3.00 -16.34 -8.60
C HIS A 251 -3.03 -17.75 -8.04
N GLU A 252 -3.68 -18.70 -8.72
CA GLU A 252 -3.77 -20.09 -8.27
C GLU A 252 -2.38 -20.73 -8.19
N SER A 253 -1.51 -20.48 -9.16
CA SER A 253 -0.15 -21.04 -9.15
C SER A 253 0.70 -20.42 -8.04
N LEU A 254 0.50 -19.15 -7.70
CA LEU A 254 1.18 -18.52 -6.56
C LEU A 254 0.77 -19.14 -5.23
N ILE A 255 -0.52 -19.42 -5.06
CA ILE A 255 -1.04 -20.11 -3.85
C ILE A 255 -0.47 -21.53 -3.75
N SER A 256 -0.44 -22.27 -4.87
CA SER A 256 0.16 -23.61 -4.91
C SER A 256 1.66 -23.60 -4.64
N SER A 257 2.37 -22.61 -5.16
CA SER A 257 3.80 -22.43 -4.90
C SER A 257 4.07 -22.14 -3.42
N ALA A 258 3.23 -21.32 -2.79
CA ALA A 258 3.34 -21.07 -1.35
C ALA A 258 3.17 -22.38 -0.57
N TYR A 259 2.17 -23.18 -0.93
CA TYR A 259 1.97 -24.48 -0.31
C TYR A 259 3.21 -25.39 -0.44
N ASP A 260 3.75 -25.50 -1.65
CA ASP A 260 4.88 -26.39 -1.95
C ASP A 260 6.17 -25.97 -1.25
N HIS A 261 6.34 -24.68 -0.96
CA HIS A 261 7.52 -24.15 -0.28
C HIS A 261 7.41 -24.08 1.23
N LEU A 262 6.24 -24.40 1.77
CA LEU A 262 6.01 -24.51 3.22
C LEU A 262 6.35 -25.91 3.73
N SER A 263 6.98 -25.99 4.88
CA SER A 263 7.06 -27.22 5.65
C SER A 263 5.68 -27.61 6.20
N PRO A 264 5.41 -28.90 6.49
CA PRO A 264 4.20 -29.31 7.20
C PRO A 264 4.00 -28.48 8.50
N GLY A 265 2.81 -27.94 8.70
CA GLY A 265 2.51 -27.03 9.80
C GLY A 265 2.83 -25.57 9.51
N GLY A 266 3.47 -25.26 8.40
CA GLY A 266 3.79 -23.89 8.00
C GLY A 266 2.55 -23.08 7.61
N ARG A 267 2.66 -21.76 7.68
CA ARG A 267 1.57 -20.81 7.51
C ARG A 267 1.75 -19.97 6.25
N PHE A 268 0.70 -19.87 5.44
CA PHE A 268 0.61 -18.92 4.34
C PHE A 268 -0.21 -17.71 4.76
N MET A 269 0.29 -16.51 4.49
CA MET A 269 -0.34 -15.23 4.75
C MET A 269 -0.41 -14.43 3.45
N LEU A 270 -1.63 -14.06 3.04
CA LEU A 270 -1.88 -13.25 1.86
C LEU A 270 -2.62 -11.99 2.30
N HIS A 271 -2.00 -10.83 2.11
CA HIS A 271 -2.56 -9.53 2.43
C HIS A 271 -2.77 -8.74 1.14
N ASP A 272 -3.99 -8.26 0.93
CA ASP A 272 -4.31 -7.44 -0.24
C ASP A 272 -5.64 -6.71 -0.06
N PHE A 273 -6.00 -5.93 -1.08
CA PHE A 273 -7.30 -5.26 -1.17
C PHE A 273 -8.35 -6.30 -1.59
N VAL A 274 -9.28 -6.59 -0.70
CA VAL A 274 -10.27 -7.66 -0.86
C VAL A 274 -11.66 -7.11 -0.59
N VAL A 275 -12.60 -7.39 -1.50
CA VAL A 275 -13.99 -6.99 -1.36
C VAL A 275 -14.83 -8.14 -0.82
N ASN A 276 -16.08 -7.82 -0.42
CA ASN A 276 -17.05 -8.83 -0.06
C ASN A 276 -17.49 -9.61 -1.29
N ALA A 277 -17.79 -10.89 -1.14
CA ALA A 277 -18.24 -11.76 -2.25
C ALA A 277 -19.53 -11.25 -2.91
N ASP A 278 -20.40 -10.57 -2.17
CA ASP A 278 -21.62 -9.95 -2.70
C ASP A 278 -21.39 -8.65 -3.46
N ARG A 279 -20.13 -8.20 -3.55
CA ARG A 279 -19.72 -6.99 -4.27
C ARG A 279 -20.26 -5.66 -3.72
N SER A 280 -20.71 -5.65 -2.48
CA SER A 280 -21.27 -4.45 -1.84
C SER A 280 -20.23 -3.46 -1.29
N GLY A 281 -18.99 -3.85 -1.28
CA GLY A 281 -17.90 -3.06 -0.71
C GLY A 281 -16.83 -3.92 -0.08
N PRO A 282 -16.05 -3.42 0.85
CA PRO A 282 -16.04 -2.05 1.41
C PRO A 282 -15.56 -1.00 0.40
N LYS A 283 -15.92 0.25 0.64
CA LYS A 283 -15.67 1.36 -0.29
C LYS A 283 -14.20 1.47 -0.71
N LEU A 284 -13.28 1.56 0.24
CA LEU A 284 -11.86 1.78 -0.08
C LEU A 284 -11.26 0.58 -0.80
N ALA A 285 -11.58 -0.65 -0.38
CA ALA A 285 -11.12 -1.85 -1.07
C ALA A 285 -11.58 -1.86 -2.53
N ALA A 286 -12.85 -1.55 -2.79
CA ALA A 286 -13.41 -1.52 -4.14
C ALA A 286 -12.75 -0.44 -5.02
N LEU A 287 -12.53 0.76 -4.47
CA LEU A 287 -11.89 1.85 -5.18
C LEU A 287 -10.41 1.54 -5.48
N TRP A 288 -9.70 0.92 -4.55
CA TRP A 288 -8.34 0.47 -4.77
C TRP A 288 -8.24 -0.60 -5.86
N GLN A 289 -9.19 -1.53 -5.91
CA GLN A 289 -9.23 -2.53 -6.99
C GLN A 289 -9.47 -1.88 -8.35
N LEU A 290 -10.31 -0.85 -8.42
CA LEU A 290 -10.50 -0.09 -9.65
C LEU A 290 -9.20 0.61 -10.07
N GLN A 291 -8.47 1.18 -9.13
CA GLN A 291 -7.16 1.80 -9.39
C GLN A 291 -6.17 0.76 -9.92
N HIS A 292 -6.14 -0.44 -9.36
CA HIS A 292 -5.30 -1.53 -9.87
C HIS A 292 -5.66 -1.94 -11.30
N THR A 293 -6.91 -1.86 -11.69
CA THR A 293 -7.33 -2.09 -13.08
C THR A 293 -6.69 -1.09 -14.03
N ALA A 294 -6.48 0.16 -13.59
CA ALA A 294 -5.80 1.16 -14.41
C ALA A 294 -4.31 0.84 -14.62
N PHE A 295 -3.66 0.15 -13.69
CA PHE A 295 -2.24 -0.22 -13.77
C PHE A 295 -2.02 -1.64 -14.29
N THR A 296 -2.79 -2.60 -13.76
CA THR A 296 -2.74 -4.02 -14.13
C THR A 296 -4.14 -4.46 -14.54
N PRO A 297 -4.58 -4.21 -15.80
CA PRO A 297 -5.96 -4.51 -16.22
C PRO A 297 -6.35 -5.98 -16.05
N GLU A 298 -5.38 -6.87 -16.07
CA GLU A 298 -5.56 -8.33 -15.94
C GLU A 298 -5.64 -8.80 -14.49
N ALA A 299 -5.47 -7.90 -13.51
CA ALA A 299 -5.56 -8.25 -12.11
C ALA A 299 -6.98 -8.72 -11.76
N ARG A 300 -7.08 -9.74 -10.91
CA ARG A 300 -8.37 -10.23 -10.44
C ARG A 300 -8.95 -9.28 -9.39
N SER A 301 -10.24 -9.03 -9.46
CA SER A 301 -10.97 -8.38 -8.37
C SER A 301 -11.19 -9.40 -7.25
N LEU A 302 -10.30 -9.40 -6.27
CA LEU A 302 -10.28 -10.36 -5.17
C LEU A 302 -11.47 -10.18 -4.24
N ASP A 303 -12.15 -11.28 -3.92
CA ASP A 303 -13.15 -11.32 -2.86
C ASP A 303 -12.80 -12.39 -1.81
N ASP A 304 -13.42 -12.28 -0.64
CA ASP A 304 -13.14 -13.13 0.50
C ASP A 304 -13.50 -14.61 0.23
N ALA A 305 -14.62 -14.86 -0.40
CA ALA A 305 -15.06 -16.24 -0.71
C ALA A 305 -14.13 -16.91 -1.74
N TRP A 306 -13.67 -16.16 -2.75
CA TRP A 306 -12.73 -16.70 -3.72
C TRP A 306 -11.40 -17.09 -3.06
N LEU A 307 -10.88 -16.22 -2.17
CA LEU A 307 -9.63 -16.50 -1.43
C LEU A 307 -9.78 -17.75 -0.55
N GLU A 308 -10.86 -17.83 0.21
CA GLU A 308 -11.15 -18.99 1.06
C GLU A 308 -11.20 -20.27 0.23
N GLY A 309 -11.93 -20.26 -0.88
CA GLY A 309 -12.04 -21.41 -1.78
C GLY A 309 -10.71 -21.78 -2.44
N ALA A 310 -9.91 -20.80 -2.84
CA ALA A 310 -8.61 -21.04 -3.47
C ALA A 310 -7.59 -21.62 -2.47
N PHE A 311 -7.61 -21.18 -1.23
CA PHE A 311 -6.78 -21.75 -0.16
C PHE A 311 -7.20 -23.20 0.13
N ASP A 312 -8.50 -23.47 0.25
CA ASP A 312 -9.02 -24.82 0.46
C ASP A 312 -8.64 -25.75 -0.71
N ALA A 313 -8.79 -25.28 -1.94
CA ALA A 313 -8.45 -26.07 -3.13
C ALA A 313 -6.95 -26.39 -3.22
N ALA A 314 -6.09 -25.53 -2.70
CA ALA A 314 -4.64 -25.76 -2.65
C ALA A 314 -4.24 -26.74 -1.53
N GLY A 315 -5.14 -27.09 -0.62
CA GLY A 315 -4.89 -28.04 0.47
C GLY A 315 -4.63 -27.43 1.84
N PHE A 316 -4.74 -26.09 1.97
CA PHE A 316 -4.56 -25.45 3.27
C PHE A 316 -5.70 -25.78 4.23
N SER A 317 -5.39 -25.91 5.52
CA SER A 317 -6.34 -26.07 6.62
C SER A 317 -6.39 -24.78 7.46
N ASN A 318 -7.42 -24.71 8.34
CA ASN A 318 -7.62 -23.56 9.22
C ASN A 318 -7.64 -22.23 8.46
N VAL A 319 -8.30 -22.22 7.31
CA VAL A 319 -8.38 -21.05 6.44
C VAL A 319 -9.24 -19.96 7.07
N SER A 320 -8.72 -18.76 7.11
CA SER A 320 -9.46 -17.57 7.54
C SER A 320 -9.18 -16.39 6.64
N VAL A 321 -10.18 -15.55 6.40
CA VAL A 321 -10.06 -14.28 5.68
C VAL A 321 -10.68 -13.21 6.56
N LYS A 322 -9.86 -12.30 7.10
CA LYS A 322 -10.30 -11.28 8.06
C LYS A 322 -9.78 -9.90 7.71
N PRO A 323 -10.52 -8.83 8.04
CA PRO A 323 -10.02 -7.48 7.86
C PRO A 323 -8.68 -7.27 8.57
N MET A 324 -7.72 -6.65 7.87
CA MET A 324 -6.44 -6.23 8.44
C MET A 324 -6.38 -4.71 8.58
N ILE A 325 -6.60 -3.98 7.50
CA ILE A 325 -6.88 -2.55 7.57
C ILE A 325 -8.39 -2.39 7.35
N PRO A 326 -9.16 -1.98 8.37
CA PRO A 326 -10.61 -1.95 8.29
C PRO A 326 -11.13 -1.20 7.07
N GLY A 327 -12.04 -1.82 6.32
CA GLY A 327 -12.65 -1.23 5.13
C GLY A 327 -11.76 -1.17 3.90
N MET A 328 -10.52 -1.67 3.95
CA MET A 328 -9.56 -1.52 2.86
C MET A 328 -8.86 -2.83 2.49
N THR A 329 -8.23 -3.52 3.45
CA THR A 329 -7.50 -4.75 3.18
C THR A 329 -7.94 -5.90 4.07
N MET A 330 -7.69 -7.12 3.60
CA MET A 330 -7.90 -8.35 4.37
C MET A 330 -6.63 -9.19 4.40
N LEU A 331 -6.52 -10.01 5.44
CA LEU A 331 -5.49 -11.03 5.58
C LEU A 331 -6.14 -12.41 5.44
N ALA A 332 -5.74 -13.13 4.42
CA ALA A 332 -6.07 -14.55 4.27
C ALA A 332 -4.93 -15.37 4.86
N GLN A 333 -5.27 -16.35 5.68
CA GLN A 333 -4.31 -17.25 6.29
C GLN A 333 -4.75 -18.70 6.13
N GLY A 334 -3.78 -19.57 5.99
CA GLY A 334 -4.00 -21.01 5.97
C GLY A 334 -2.74 -21.74 6.44
N VAL A 335 -2.89 -22.97 6.87
CA VAL A 335 -1.80 -23.81 7.38
C VAL A 335 -1.65 -25.02 6.48
N ARG A 336 -0.43 -25.34 6.06
CA ARG A 336 -0.15 -26.60 5.41
C ARG A 336 -0.28 -27.72 6.45
N PRO A 337 -1.19 -28.69 6.27
CA PRO A 337 -1.36 -29.75 7.26
C PRO A 337 -0.08 -30.53 7.51
N GLY A 338 0.11 -30.99 8.75
CA GLY A 338 1.11 -31.98 9.09
C GLY A 338 0.79 -33.33 8.46
N GLN A 339 1.80 -34.13 8.19
CA GLN A 339 1.62 -35.51 7.72
C GLN A 339 1.12 -36.43 8.86
#